data_12ec10ca4f72ea6ea1e4c104d115cbb9
#
_entry.id   12ec10ca4f72ea6ea1e4c104d115cbb9
#
_cell.length_a   1.000
_cell.length_b   1.000
_cell.length_c   1.000
_cell.angle_alpha   90.00
_cell.angle_beta   90.00
_cell.angle_gamma   90.00
#
_symmetry.space_group_name_H-M   'P 1'
#
loop_
_entity.id
_entity.type
_entity.pdbx_description
1 polymer ?
#
loop_
_entity_poly.entity_id
_entity_poly.type
_entity_poly.pdbx_seq_one_letter_code
_entity_poly.pdbx_strand_id
1 'polypeptide(L)'
;MQYSDYPQMALGHQRYIDYAVRHAHKVAIIDTDFITTQAFCIQYEGKAHPFLDSMIKEYPFDVTILLKNNTKWVDDGLRSLGSKKQRQQFQQLLKKLLDKYKVPYIEIESPSYLDRYNQVKSVVEKVLNDEELEGLQHTKRTLTNEK
;
A
#
# COMPACT_ATOMS: atom_id res chain seq x y z
N MET A 1 15.69 -6.38 13.44
CA MET A 1 15.83 -5.59 12.19
C MET A 1 16.31 -4.20 12.55
N GLN A 2 17.25 -3.67 11.80
CA GLN A 2 17.85 -2.37 12.02
C GLN A 2 17.55 -1.43 10.84
N TYR A 3 17.80 -0.14 11.04
CA TYR A 3 17.62 0.88 10.00
C TYR A 3 18.35 0.52 8.69
N SER A 4 19.55 -0.03 8.79
CA SER A 4 20.35 -0.44 7.63
C SER A 4 19.80 -1.64 6.86
N ASP A 5 18.84 -2.36 7.41
CA ASP A 5 18.26 -3.54 6.75
C ASP A 5 17.14 -3.19 5.77
N TYR A 6 16.55 -2.01 5.92
CA TYR A 6 15.41 -1.59 5.09
C TYR A 6 15.71 -1.53 3.59
N PRO A 7 16.87 -1.03 3.15
CA PRO A 7 17.22 -1.05 1.73
C PRO A 7 17.23 -2.44 1.12
N GLN A 8 17.80 -3.41 1.81
CA GLN A 8 17.88 -4.80 1.31
C GLN A 8 16.49 -5.43 1.25
N MET A 9 15.66 -5.17 2.25
CA MET A 9 14.28 -5.65 2.27
C MET A 9 13.49 -5.06 1.10
N ALA A 10 13.62 -3.77 0.83
CA ALA A 10 12.94 -3.10 -0.27
C ALA A 10 13.41 -3.63 -1.63
N LEU A 11 14.69 -3.85 -1.82
CA LEU A 11 15.23 -4.43 -3.05
C LEU A 11 14.71 -5.85 -3.28
N GLY A 12 14.67 -6.68 -2.24
CA GLY A 12 14.09 -8.01 -2.32
C GLY A 12 12.61 -7.96 -2.71
N HIS A 13 11.85 -7.06 -2.10
CA HIS A 13 10.45 -6.84 -2.45
C HIS A 13 10.29 -6.40 -3.90
N GLN A 14 11.11 -5.48 -4.39
CA GLN A 14 11.06 -5.03 -5.78
C GLN A 14 11.34 -6.16 -6.77
N ARG A 15 12.22 -7.08 -6.45
CA ARG A 15 12.46 -8.26 -7.30
C ARG A 15 11.22 -9.13 -7.44
N TYR A 16 10.50 -9.36 -6.34
CA TYR A 16 9.23 -10.10 -6.38
C TYR A 16 8.15 -9.35 -7.15
N ILE A 17 8.06 -8.04 -6.99
CA ILE A 17 7.11 -7.21 -7.74
C ILE A 17 7.41 -7.29 -9.24
N ASP A 18 8.67 -7.12 -9.63
CA ASP A 18 9.08 -7.20 -11.03
C ASP A 18 8.74 -8.57 -11.62
N TYR A 19 9.02 -9.64 -10.89
CA TYR A 19 8.64 -10.98 -11.31
C TYR A 19 7.12 -11.11 -11.49
N ALA A 20 6.34 -10.66 -10.51
CA ALA A 20 4.88 -10.75 -10.56
C ALA A 20 4.32 -9.96 -11.76
N VAL A 21 4.82 -8.76 -12.01
CA VAL A 21 4.38 -7.92 -13.13
C VAL A 21 4.72 -8.57 -14.48
N ARG A 22 5.91 -9.12 -14.63
CA ARG A 22 6.33 -9.79 -15.88
C ARG A 22 5.53 -11.05 -16.20
N HIS A 23 5.04 -11.74 -15.17
CA HIS A 23 4.29 -13.00 -15.32
C HIS A 23 2.78 -12.81 -15.14
N ALA A 24 2.33 -11.59 -14.88
CA ALA A 24 0.92 -11.30 -14.72
C ALA A 24 0.19 -11.42 -16.08
N HIS A 25 -1.02 -11.96 -16.04
CA HIS A 25 -1.87 -12.03 -17.24
C HIS A 25 -2.56 -10.71 -17.50
N LYS A 26 -2.79 -9.80 -16.78
CA LYS A 26 -3.34 -8.45 -16.98
C LYS A 26 -3.10 -7.55 -15.78
N VAL A 27 -3.17 -8.14 -14.60
CA VAL A 27 -3.08 -7.44 -13.33
C VAL A 27 -2.18 -8.23 -12.38
N ALA A 28 -1.31 -7.55 -11.65
CA ALA A 28 -0.60 -8.09 -10.50
C ALA A 28 -1.12 -7.40 -9.25
N ILE A 29 -1.51 -8.16 -8.24
CA ILE A 29 -1.94 -7.66 -6.95
C ILE A 29 -0.76 -7.83 -5.99
N ILE A 30 -0.29 -6.71 -5.45
CA ILE A 30 0.88 -6.67 -4.57
C ILE A 30 0.42 -6.34 -3.15
N ASP A 31 0.80 -7.18 -2.22
CA ASP A 31 0.60 -6.92 -0.79
C ASP A 31 1.77 -6.10 -0.26
N THR A 32 1.46 -4.95 0.32
CA THR A 32 2.43 -4.01 0.88
C THR A 32 3.25 -3.28 -0.21
N ASP A 33 3.25 -1.97 -0.13
CA ASP A 33 4.05 -1.09 -1.00
C ASP A 33 5.25 -0.51 -0.24
N PHE A 34 6.06 0.29 -0.93
CA PHE A 34 7.24 0.93 -0.32
C PHE A 34 6.87 2.06 0.64
N ILE A 35 5.69 2.67 0.50
CA ILE A 35 5.19 3.66 1.44
C ILE A 35 4.92 2.99 2.80
N THR A 36 4.33 1.81 2.79
CA THR A 36 4.13 1.02 4.01
C THR A 36 5.47 0.65 4.65
N THR A 37 6.45 0.25 3.86
CA THR A 37 7.80 -0.04 4.35
C THR A 37 8.44 1.20 4.98
N GLN A 38 8.30 2.37 4.35
CA GLN A 38 8.78 3.64 4.92
C GLN A 38 8.06 3.98 6.23
N ALA A 39 6.76 3.74 6.30
CA ALA A 39 5.99 3.95 7.52
C ALA A 39 6.51 3.08 8.67
N PHE A 40 6.81 1.81 8.41
CA PHE A 40 7.44 0.93 9.40
C PHE A 40 8.82 1.44 9.81
N CYS A 41 9.62 1.90 8.87
CA CYS A 41 10.93 2.47 9.16
C CYS A 41 10.80 3.67 10.12
N ILE A 42 9.90 4.58 9.85
CA ILE A 42 9.66 5.74 10.71
C ILE A 42 9.14 5.30 12.09
N GLN A 43 8.20 4.35 12.11
CA GLN A 43 7.56 3.89 13.36
C GLN A 43 8.56 3.20 14.29
N TYR A 44 9.44 2.35 13.76
CA TYR A 44 10.37 1.56 14.56
C TYR A 44 11.73 2.22 14.74
N GLU A 45 12.20 2.96 13.75
CA GLU A 45 13.55 3.55 13.78
C GLU A 45 13.54 5.05 14.05
N GLY A 46 12.35 5.68 14.07
CA GLY A 46 12.18 7.11 14.37
C GLY A 46 12.55 8.05 13.23
N LYS A 47 12.90 7.53 12.07
CA LYS A 47 13.27 8.37 10.91
C LYS A 47 13.02 7.64 9.60
N ALA A 48 12.76 8.43 8.53
CA ALA A 48 12.64 7.91 7.19
C ALA A 48 14.01 7.49 6.62
N HIS A 49 13.99 6.59 5.65
CA HIS A 49 15.18 6.16 4.95
C HIS A 49 15.21 6.78 3.55
N PRO A 50 16.30 7.48 3.16
CA PRO A 50 16.40 8.09 1.83
C PRO A 50 16.29 7.09 0.68
N PHE A 51 16.77 5.87 0.88
CA PHE A 51 16.66 4.82 -0.12
C PHE A 51 15.19 4.44 -0.39
N LEU A 52 14.39 4.33 0.67
CA LEU A 52 12.95 4.05 0.51
C LEU A 52 12.22 5.22 -0.16
N ASP A 53 12.61 6.45 0.14
CA ASP A 53 12.10 7.64 -0.54
C ASP A 53 12.32 7.55 -2.05
N SER A 54 13.52 7.16 -2.45
CA SER A 54 13.86 6.96 -3.87
C SER A 54 13.05 5.81 -4.49
N MET A 55 12.88 4.71 -3.78
CA MET A 55 12.10 3.56 -4.25
C MET A 55 10.62 3.93 -4.48
N ILE A 56 10.03 4.69 -3.57
CA ILE A 56 8.65 5.16 -3.71
C ILE A 56 8.48 6.00 -4.99
N LYS A 57 9.43 6.87 -5.27
CA LYS A 57 9.40 7.75 -6.44
C LYS A 57 9.68 7.02 -7.74
N GLU A 58 10.60 6.06 -7.72
CA GLU A 58 11.05 5.33 -8.90
C GLU A 58 10.06 4.24 -9.33
N TYR A 59 9.38 3.59 -8.38
CA TYR A 59 8.51 2.45 -8.64
C TYR A 59 7.08 2.73 -8.18
N PRO A 60 6.35 3.63 -8.88
CA PRO A 60 4.95 3.90 -8.54
C PRO A 60 4.05 2.73 -8.91
N PHE A 61 2.98 2.55 -8.15
CA PHE A 61 1.92 1.60 -8.47
C PHE A 61 0.83 2.28 -9.30
N ASP A 62 0.17 1.52 -10.16
CA ASP A 62 -0.93 2.04 -10.97
C ASP A 62 -2.15 2.37 -10.11
N VAL A 63 -2.44 1.53 -9.13
CA VAL A 63 -3.54 1.72 -8.19
C VAL A 63 -3.07 1.34 -6.80
N THR A 64 -3.40 2.18 -5.82
CA THR A 64 -3.14 1.93 -4.41
C THR A 64 -4.47 1.84 -3.66
N ILE A 65 -4.62 0.80 -2.87
CA ILE A 65 -5.79 0.58 -2.03
C ILE A 65 -5.35 0.62 -0.58
N LEU A 66 -5.99 1.46 0.22
CA LEU A 66 -5.76 1.56 1.65
C LEU A 66 -6.92 0.91 2.40
N LEU A 67 -6.63 -0.14 3.13
CA LEU A 67 -7.61 -0.79 3.98
C LEU A 67 -7.64 -0.11 5.35
N LYS A 68 -8.81 0.42 5.74
CA LYS A 68 -8.97 1.04 7.05
C LYS A 68 -8.81 -0.01 8.16
N ASN A 69 -8.17 0.37 9.25
CA ASN A 69 -7.87 -0.52 10.37
C ASN A 69 -9.05 -0.67 11.36
N ASN A 70 -10.25 -0.87 10.85
CA ASN A 70 -11.47 -0.97 11.66
C ASN A 70 -12.12 -2.36 11.66
N THR A 71 -11.41 -3.38 11.18
CA THR A 71 -11.84 -4.76 11.34
C THR A 71 -11.51 -5.27 12.74
N LYS A 72 -12.20 -6.34 13.18
CA LYS A 72 -11.91 -6.95 14.47
C LYS A 72 -10.45 -7.42 14.53
N TRP A 73 -9.73 -6.91 15.51
CA TRP A 73 -8.35 -7.32 15.76
C TRP A 73 -8.31 -8.66 16.49
N VAL A 74 -7.49 -9.56 15.99
CA VAL A 74 -7.16 -10.81 16.65
C VAL A 74 -5.64 -10.86 16.85
N ASP A 75 -5.21 -10.95 18.11
CA ASP A 75 -3.79 -11.07 18.43
C ASP A 75 -3.33 -12.49 18.18
N ASP A 76 -2.42 -12.66 17.24
CA ASP A 76 -1.81 -13.95 16.90
C ASP A 76 -0.42 -14.13 17.52
N GLY A 77 0.01 -13.19 18.37
CA GLY A 77 1.32 -13.22 19.01
C GLY A 77 2.50 -12.88 18.10
N LEU A 78 2.27 -12.64 16.82
CA LEU A 78 3.32 -12.39 15.83
C LEU A 78 3.43 -10.93 15.41
N ARG A 79 2.39 -10.14 15.64
CA ARG A 79 2.31 -8.75 15.18
C ARG A 79 2.85 -7.79 16.23
N SER A 80 3.71 -6.88 15.78
CA SER A 80 4.37 -5.92 16.66
C SER A 80 3.52 -4.70 16.99
N LEU A 81 2.53 -4.33 16.15
CA LEU A 81 1.60 -3.24 16.43
C LEU A 81 0.32 -3.77 17.07
N GLY A 82 0.42 -4.19 18.37
CA GLY A 82 -0.67 -4.85 19.07
C GLY A 82 -1.76 -3.93 19.62
N SER A 83 -1.42 -2.70 20.05
CA SER A 83 -2.40 -1.81 20.65
C SER A 83 -3.24 -1.07 19.60
N LYS A 84 -4.49 -0.79 19.97
CA LYS A 84 -5.38 0.01 19.12
C LYS A 84 -4.78 1.39 18.80
N LYS A 85 -4.16 2.02 19.81
CA LYS A 85 -3.50 3.32 19.65
C LYS A 85 -2.36 3.25 18.64
N GLN A 86 -1.51 2.24 18.72
CA GLN A 86 -0.40 2.04 17.78
C GLN A 86 -0.90 1.82 16.35
N ARG A 87 -1.94 1.02 16.16
CA ARG A 87 -2.52 0.79 14.85
C ARG A 87 -3.14 2.07 14.25
N GLN A 88 -3.80 2.87 15.08
CA GLN A 88 -4.35 4.15 14.64
C GLN A 88 -3.25 5.15 14.25
N GLN A 89 -2.20 5.24 15.05
CA GLN A 89 -1.04 6.08 14.74
C GLN A 89 -0.37 5.65 13.44
N PHE A 90 -0.22 4.36 13.22
CA PHE A 90 0.34 3.82 11.99
C PHE A 90 -0.53 4.15 10.78
N GLN A 91 -1.85 4.02 10.89
CA GLN A 91 -2.80 4.37 9.84
C GLN A 91 -2.71 5.86 9.47
N GLN A 92 -2.60 6.73 10.48
CA GLN A 92 -2.42 8.16 10.26
C GLN A 92 -1.09 8.46 9.56
N LEU A 93 -0.03 7.76 9.96
CA LEU A 93 1.28 7.89 9.32
C LEU A 93 1.24 7.47 7.85
N LEU A 94 0.57 6.37 7.53
CA LEU A 94 0.37 5.93 6.15
C LEU A 94 -0.32 7.00 5.31
N LYS A 95 -1.41 7.57 5.80
CA LYS A 95 -2.15 8.64 5.11
C LYS A 95 -1.27 9.87 4.90
N LYS A 96 -0.50 10.25 5.92
CA LYS A 96 0.43 11.38 5.84
C LYS A 96 1.50 11.16 4.77
N LEU A 97 2.03 9.94 4.65
CA LEU A 97 3.02 9.61 3.63
C LEU A 97 2.40 9.57 2.23
N LEU A 98 1.20 9.03 2.09
CA LEU A 98 0.47 9.06 0.83
C LEU A 98 0.26 10.51 0.35
N ASP A 99 -0.10 11.41 1.26
CA ASP A 99 -0.19 12.84 0.97
C ASP A 99 1.16 13.43 0.55
N LYS A 100 2.20 13.14 1.31
CA LYS A 100 3.54 13.66 1.05
C LYS A 100 4.03 13.29 -0.34
N TYR A 101 3.82 12.03 -0.75
CA TYR A 101 4.26 11.54 -2.06
C TYR A 101 3.22 11.76 -3.16
N LYS A 102 2.10 12.40 -2.84
CA LYS A 102 0.99 12.70 -3.79
C LYS A 102 0.50 11.45 -4.50
N VAL A 103 0.40 10.36 -3.77
CA VAL A 103 -0.11 9.08 -4.28
C VAL A 103 -1.62 9.05 -4.12
N PRO A 104 -2.38 8.99 -5.22
CA PRO A 104 -3.82 8.79 -5.14
C PRO A 104 -4.12 7.38 -4.65
N TYR A 105 -5.12 7.23 -3.79
CA TYR A 105 -5.50 5.93 -3.25
C TYR A 105 -7.00 5.82 -3.08
N ILE A 106 -7.49 4.59 -3.03
CA ILE A 106 -8.87 4.25 -2.73
C ILE A 106 -8.91 3.70 -1.32
N GLU A 107 -9.66 4.34 -0.42
CA GLU A 107 -9.82 3.86 0.94
C GLU A 107 -11.01 2.90 1.02
N ILE A 108 -10.78 1.72 1.56
CA ILE A 108 -11.81 0.72 1.83
C ILE A 108 -12.14 0.82 3.31
N GLU A 109 -13.34 1.29 3.62
CA GLU A 109 -13.74 1.66 4.99
C GLU A 109 -14.58 0.62 5.71
N SER A 110 -15.23 -0.29 4.98
CA SER A 110 -16.12 -1.28 5.59
C SER A 110 -15.38 -2.16 6.60
N PRO A 111 -15.95 -2.39 7.80
CA PRO A 111 -15.37 -3.33 8.76
C PRO A 111 -15.62 -4.80 8.39
N SER A 112 -16.49 -5.08 7.43
CA SER A 112 -16.81 -6.43 6.96
C SER A 112 -15.79 -6.92 5.95
N TYR A 113 -15.20 -8.09 6.21
CA TYR A 113 -14.26 -8.71 5.27
C TYR A 113 -14.91 -9.03 3.92
N LEU A 114 -16.17 -9.45 3.92
CA LEU A 114 -16.90 -9.75 2.69
C LEU A 114 -17.11 -8.49 1.85
N ASP A 115 -17.52 -7.38 2.48
CA ASP A 115 -17.68 -6.11 1.79
C ASP A 115 -16.36 -5.60 1.25
N ARG A 116 -15.27 -5.73 2.01
CA ARG A 116 -13.93 -5.39 1.55
C ARG A 116 -13.52 -6.18 0.31
N TYR A 117 -13.76 -7.49 0.35
CA TYR A 117 -13.50 -8.36 -0.79
C TYR A 117 -14.26 -7.89 -2.03
N ASN A 118 -15.54 -7.61 -1.89
CA ASN A 118 -16.39 -7.18 -3.00
C ASN A 118 -15.96 -5.81 -3.53
N GLN A 119 -15.58 -4.88 -2.66
CA GLN A 119 -15.09 -3.55 -3.06
C GLN A 119 -13.75 -3.63 -3.80
N VAL A 120 -12.82 -4.43 -3.31
CA VAL A 120 -11.53 -4.65 -3.98
C VAL A 120 -11.74 -5.35 -5.32
N LYS A 121 -12.59 -6.35 -5.36
CA LYS A 121 -12.95 -7.05 -6.60
C LYS A 121 -13.50 -6.07 -7.65
N SER A 122 -14.38 -5.16 -7.25
CA SER A 122 -14.93 -4.13 -8.13
C SER A 122 -13.82 -3.22 -8.69
N VAL A 123 -12.87 -2.81 -7.86
CA VAL A 123 -11.73 -2.02 -8.32
C VAL A 123 -10.90 -2.79 -9.35
N VAL A 124 -10.59 -4.05 -9.07
CA VAL A 124 -9.82 -4.90 -9.99
C VAL A 124 -10.54 -5.07 -11.32
N GLU A 125 -11.85 -5.28 -11.30
CA GLU A 125 -12.66 -5.39 -12.53
C GLU A 125 -12.61 -4.11 -13.37
N LYS A 126 -12.67 -2.94 -12.72
CA LYS A 126 -12.52 -1.65 -13.40
C LYS A 126 -11.14 -1.48 -14.01
N VAL A 127 -10.09 -1.88 -13.30
CA VAL A 127 -8.73 -1.89 -13.81
C VAL A 127 -8.62 -2.77 -15.06
N LEU A 128 -9.20 -3.97 -15.02
CA LEU A 128 -9.20 -4.90 -16.14
C LEU A 128 -9.93 -4.36 -17.37
N ASN A 129 -10.93 -3.52 -17.17
CA ASN A 129 -11.76 -2.95 -18.23
C ASN A 129 -11.31 -1.52 -18.62
N ASP A 130 -10.21 -1.02 -18.09
CA ASP A 130 -9.72 0.35 -18.30
C ASP A 130 -10.75 1.44 -17.94
N GLU A 131 -11.62 1.16 -16.97
CA GLU A 131 -12.61 2.11 -16.51
C GLU A 131 -12.02 3.15 -15.56
N GLU A 132 -12.63 4.34 -15.53
CA GLU A 132 -12.26 5.36 -14.55
C GLU A 132 -12.55 4.85 -13.14
N LEU A 133 -11.59 5.06 -12.21
CA LEU A 133 -11.73 4.68 -10.81
C LEU A 133 -12.40 5.81 -10.03
N GLU A 134 -13.42 5.44 -9.25
CA GLU A 134 -14.10 6.34 -8.32
C GLU A 134 -13.48 6.23 -6.93
N GLY A 135 -13.63 7.30 -6.13
CA GLY A 135 -13.19 7.33 -4.74
C GLY A 135 -11.68 7.49 -4.54
N LEU A 136 -10.96 7.89 -5.59
CA LEU A 136 -9.54 8.21 -5.44
C LEU A 136 -9.35 9.44 -4.54
N GLN A 137 -8.44 9.30 -3.59
CA GLN A 137 -7.98 10.42 -2.78
C GLN A 137 -6.92 11.21 -3.56
N HIS A 138 -6.85 12.53 -3.36
CA HIS A 138 -5.89 13.49 -3.92
C HIS A 138 -6.09 13.85 -5.39
N THR A 139 -6.06 12.92 -6.33
CA THR A 139 -6.23 13.21 -7.75
C THR A 139 -7.09 12.17 -8.43
N LYS A 140 -7.90 12.62 -9.39
CA LYS A 140 -8.55 11.69 -10.31
C LYS A 140 -7.49 11.06 -11.17
N ARG A 141 -7.49 9.76 -11.23
CA ARG A 141 -6.61 8.99 -12.09
C ARG A 141 -7.46 8.12 -13.00
N THR A 142 -7.30 8.31 -14.28
CA THR A 142 -7.81 7.37 -15.27
C THR A 142 -6.71 6.37 -15.55
N LEU A 143 -7.03 5.09 -15.50
CA LEU A 143 -6.09 4.07 -15.92
C LEU A 143 -6.06 4.08 -17.44
N THR A 144 -5.00 4.61 -17.97
CA THR A 144 -4.73 4.54 -19.41
C THR A 144 -3.68 3.48 -19.64
N ASN A 145 -3.91 2.62 -20.64
CA ASN A 145 -2.89 1.72 -21.17
C ASN A 145 -1.91 2.53 -22.04
N GLU A 146 -1.31 3.53 -21.46
CA GLU A 146 -0.20 4.20 -22.12
C GLU A 146 1.00 3.24 -22.11
N LYS A 147 1.26 2.71 -23.26
CA LYS A 147 2.47 1.95 -23.51
C LYS A 147 3.62 2.89 -23.84
#